data_bbc87fdd0eddc600740442f18434f3ff
#
_entry.id   bbc87fdd0eddc600740442f18434f3ff
#
_cell.length_a   1.000
_cell.length_b   1.000
_cell.length_c   1.000
_cell.angle_alpha   90.00
_cell.angle_beta   90.00
_cell.angle_gamma   90.00
#
_symmetry.space_group_name_H-M   'P 1'
#
loop_
_entity.id
_entity.type
_entity.pdbx_description
1 polymer ?
#
loop_
_entity_poly.entity_id
_entity_poly.type
_entity_poly.pdbx_seq_one_letter_code
_entity_poly.pdbx_strand_id
1 'polypeptide(L)'
;MEPAITLETVRPEDMPAFKQRMQDAFTRAALEAFPDFPEVIPPERDIDESLRADGAEALQVVCDDEHVGGAIVTGNGERKMLDFIFIDTACQNRHLGLATWHGIEARYPETTHWELVTPYHEQRNIHFYVNKCGFHITEYYNDRHPDPHFPQDEAGDYPGEDGGLFKFEKVSGMFR
;
A
#
# COMPACT_ATOMS: atom_id res chain seq x y z
N MET A 1 5.45 6.50 21.80
CA MET A 1 4.39 5.50 21.96
C MET A 1 3.61 5.39 20.67
N GLU A 2 3.37 4.18 20.25
CA GLU A 2 2.60 3.94 19.03
C GLU A 2 1.12 4.26 19.27
N PRO A 3 0.45 4.99 18.35
CA PRO A 3 -0.96 5.29 18.54
C PRO A 3 -1.82 4.03 18.51
N ALA A 4 -2.87 4.00 19.33
CA ALA A 4 -3.84 2.92 19.33
C ALA A 4 -4.77 3.06 18.11
N ILE A 5 -4.80 2.04 17.25
CA ILE A 5 -5.69 1.99 16.09
C ILE A 5 -6.50 0.70 16.10
N THR A 6 -7.62 0.72 15.40
CA THR A 6 -8.37 -0.49 15.02
C THR A 6 -8.48 -0.58 13.51
N LEU A 7 -8.56 -1.81 13.01
CA LEU A 7 -8.81 -2.10 11.60
C LEU A 7 -10.22 -2.66 11.44
N GLU A 8 -11.00 -2.04 10.57
CA GLU A 8 -12.38 -2.44 10.29
C GLU A 8 -12.52 -2.75 8.79
N THR A 9 -13.20 -3.83 8.46
CA THR A 9 -13.53 -4.12 7.05
C THR A 9 -14.43 -3.01 6.50
N VAL A 10 -14.07 -2.49 5.33
CA VAL A 10 -14.86 -1.45 4.65
C VAL A 10 -16.19 -2.04 4.23
N ARG A 11 -17.29 -1.39 4.63
CA ARG A 11 -18.63 -1.79 4.21
C ARG A 11 -18.90 -1.36 2.77
N PRO A 12 -19.76 -2.08 2.02
CA PRO A 12 -20.07 -1.72 0.64
C PRO A 12 -20.52 -0.26 0.46
N GLU A 13 -21.32 0.27 1.38
CA GLU A 13 -21.80 1.65 1.35
C GLU A 13 -20.69 2.68 1.57
N ASP A 14 -19.61 2.31 2.25
CA ASP A 14 -18.47 3.20 2.53
C ASP A 14 -17.37 3.11 1.46
N MET A 15 -17.47 2.15 0.55
CA MET A 15 -16.44 1.91 -0.46
C MET A 15 -16.15 3.11 -1.39
N PRO A 16 -17.14 3.85 -1.88
CA PRO A 16 -16.88 5.04 -2.70
C PRO A 16 -16.03 6.10 -1.97
N ALA A 17 -16.36 6.38 -0.71
CA ALA A 17 -15.60 7.33 0.12
C ALA A 17 -14.18 6.82 0.43
N PHE A 18 -14.05 5.51 0.68
CA PHE A 18 -12.76 4.86 0.90
C PHE A 18 -11.82 5.01 -0.31
N LYS A 19 -12.32 4.72 -1.52
CA LYS A 19 -11.56 4.89 -2.76
C LYS A 19 -11.14 6.34 -2.96
N GLN A 20 -12.04 7.30 -2.74
CA GLN A 20 -11.75 8.73 -2.89
C GLN A 20 -10.65 9.18 -1.94
N ARG A 21 -10.70 8.76 -0.68
CA ARG A 21 -9.68 9.10 0.31
C ARG A 21 -8.31 8.52 -0.04
N MET A 22 -8.29 7.29 -0.56
CA MET A 22 -7.07 6.66 -1.07
C MET A 22 -6.48 7.47 -2.22
N GLN A 23 -7.29 7.82 -3.22
CA GLN A 23 -6.85 8.62 -4.36
C GLN A 23 -6.36 10.00 -3.94
N ASP A 24 -7.04 10.67 -3.02
CA ASP A 24 -6.62 11.97 -2.49
C ASP A 24 -5.25 11.90 -1.83
N ALA A 25 -5.01 10.89 -1.00
CA ALA A 25 -3.74 10.71 -0.30
C ALA A 25 -2.58 10.41 -1.27
N PHE A 26 -2.76 9.50 -2.21
CA PHE A 26 -1.73 9.13 -3.18
C PHE A 26 -1.47 10.24 -4.20
N THR A 27 -2.51 10.87 -4.73
CA THR A 27 -2.37 11.98 -5.69
C THR A 27 -1.63 13.16 -5.06
N ARG A 28 -1.95 13.48 -3.81
CA ARG A 28 -1.25 14.56 -3.11
C ARG A 28 0.23 14.24 -2.90
N ALA A 29 0.56 13.02 -2.51
CA ALA A 29 1.95 12.60 -2.39
C ALA A 29 2.69 12.70 -3.73
N ALA A 30 2.05 12.31 -4.83
CA ALA A 30 2.61 12.43 -6.17
C ALA A 30 2.87 13.88 -6.56
N LEU A 31 1.93 14.79 -6.27
CA LEU A 31 2.06 16.22 -6.58
C LEU A 31 3.15 16.90 -5.74
N GLU A 32 3.44 16.43 -4.55
CA GLU A 32 4.56 16.93 -3.74
C GLU A 32 5.92 16.62 -4.42
N ALA A 33 6.04 15.43 -5.03
CA ALA A 33 7.26 15.01 -5.74
C ALA A 33 7.30 15.51 -7.20
N PHE A 34 6.16 15.57 -7.86
CA PHE A 34 5.99 15.93 -9.27
C PHE A 34 4.83 16.94 -9.41
N PRO A 35 5.09 18.25 -9.23
CA PRO A 35 4.02 19.27 -9.16
C PRO A 35 3.11 19.36 -10.38
N ASP A 36 3.60 18.94 -11.55
CA ASP A 36 2.86 18.97 -12.81
C ASP A 36 2.22 17.61 -13.17
N PHE A 37 2.20 16.65 -12.24
CA PHE A 37 1.62 15.33 -12.51
C PHE A 37 0.11 15.45 -12.77
N PRO A 38 -0.39 15.03 -13.96
CA PRO A 38 -1.75 15.37 -14.39
C PRO A 38 -2.82 14.36 -13.97
N GLU A 39 -2.43 13.19 -13.45
CA GLU A 39 -3.34 12.09 -13.24
C GLU A 39 -3.80 11.97 -11.77
N VAL A 40 -4.95 11.33 -11.58
CA VAL A 40 -5.40 10.86 -10.26
C VAL A 40 -4.89 9.45 -10.04
N ILE A 41 -4.19 9.22 -8.94
CA ILE A 41 -3.62 7.91 -8.61
C ILE A 41 -4.04 7.44 -7.21
N PRO A 42 -4.17 6.10 -7.04
CA PRO A 42 -4.19 5.11 -8.10
C PRO A 42 -5.44 5.27 -8.98
N PRO A 43 -5.38 4.88 -10.26
CA PRO A 43 -6.57 4.83 -11.11
C PRO A 43 -7.63 3.92 -10.48
N GLU A 44 -8.90 4.25 -10.65
CA GLU A 44 -9.99 3.46 -10.05
C GLU A 44 -9.96 1.99 -10.51
N ARG A 45 -9.57 1.75 -11.77
CA ARG A 45 -9.42 0.38 -12.30
C ARG A 45 -8.43 -0.47 -11.48
N ASP A 46 -7.30 0.11 -11.04
CA ASP A 46 -6.29 -0.61 -10.26
C ASP A 46 -6.81 -0.96 -8.87
N ILE A 47 -7.56 -0.04 -8.27
CA ILE A 47 -8.25 -0.31 -7.00
C ILE A 47 -9.27 -1.43 -7.17
N ASP A 48 -10.06 -1.37 -8.23
CA ASP A 48 -11.08 -2.38 -8.53
C ASP A 48 -10.48 -3.76 -8.82
N GLU A 49 -9.36 -3.82 -9.53
CA GLU A 49 -8.63 -5.07 -9.78
C GLU A 49 -8.11 -5.68 -8.48
N SER A 50 -7.53 -4.85 -7.60
CA SER A 50 -7.09 -5.29 -6.28
C SER A 50 -8.27 -5.84 -5.46
N LEU A 51 -9.41 -5.15 -5.46
CA LEU A 51 -10.61 -5.58 -4.73
C LEU A 51 -11.24 -6.87 -5.28
N ARG A 52 -10.99 -7.22 -6.54
CA ARG A 52 -11.46 -8.47 -7.17
C ARG A 52 -10.48 -9.63 -7.01
N ALA A 53 -9.26 -9.36 -6.56
CA ALA A 53 -8.25 -10.40 -6.38
C ALA A 53 -8.64 -11.39 -5.28
N ASP A 54 -8.13 -12.61 -5.36
CA ASP A 54 -8.37 -13.63 -4.35
C ASP A 54 -7.94 -13.15 -2.96
N GLY A 55 -8.82 -13.34 -1.98
CA GLY A 55 -8.57 -12.98 -0.60
C GLY A 55 -8.51 -11.48 -0.32
N ALA A 56 -9.00 -10.64 -1.25
CA ALA A 56 -9.00 -9.20 -1.09
C ALA A 56 -9.85 -8.74 0.09
N GLU A 57 -9.29 -7.87 0.90
CA GLU A 57 -9.97 -7.20 2.00
C GLU A 57 -9.56 -5.74 2.05
N ALA A 58 -10.55 -4.85 1.98
CA ALA A 58 -10.34 -3.43 2.20
C ALA A 58 -10.55 -3.11 3.68
N LEU A 59 -9.58 -2.43 4.28
CA LEU A 59 -9.53 -2.12 5.70
C LEU A 59 -9.53 -0.63 5.94
N GLN A 60 -10.45 -0.14 6.78
CA GLN A 60 -10.39 1.21 7.33
C GLN A 60 -9.52 1.22 8.57
N VAL A 61 -8.67 2.23 8.69
CA VAL A 61 -7.89 2.50 9.91
C VAL A 61 -8.65 3.51 10.74
N VAL A 62 -8.97 3.14 11.98
CA VAL A 62 -9.71 3.99 12.91
C VAL A 62 -8.81 4.34 14.10
N CYS A 63 -8.74 5.62 14.41
CA CYS A 63 -8.03 6.16 15.56
C CYS A 63 -8.91 7.22 16.22
N ASP A 64 -9.14 7.11 17.54
CA ASP A 64 -10.00 8.04 18.30
C ASP A 64 -11.41 8.22 17.65
N ASP A 65 -12.01 7.11 17.22
CA ASP A 65 -13.32 7.04 16.54
C ASP A 65 -13.39 7.75 15.17
N GLU A 66 -12.23 8.13 14.60
CA GLU A 66 -12.14 8.75 13.27
C GLU A 66 -11.45 7.81 12.27
N HIS A 67 -11.91 7.83 11.03
CA HIS A 67 -11.20 7.18 9.93
C HIS A 67 -9.95 7.99 9.58
N VAL A 68 -8.78 7.39 9.71
CA VAL A 68 -7.50 8.09 9.52
C VAL A 68 -6.65 7.52 8.38
N GLY A 69 -7.13 6.48 7.72
CA GLY A 69 -6.43 5.85 6.61
C GLY A 69 -7.08 4.54 6.20
N GLY A 70 -6.36 3.76 5.43
CA GLY A 70 -6.83 2.45 4.99
C GLY A 70 -5.76 1.61 4.32
N ALA A 71 -6.14 0.39 3.99
CA ALA A 71 -5.30 -0.55 3.27
C ALA A 71 -6.15 -1.52 2.43
N ILE A 72 -5.56 -2.07 1.39
CA ILE A 72 -6.09 -3.24 0.68
C ILE A 72 -5.05 -4.34 0.74
N VAL A 73 -5.46 -5.48 1.25
CA VAL A 73 -4.66 -6.68 1.37
C VAL A 73 -5.29 -7.75 0.48
N THR A 74 -4.46 -8.52 -0.22
CA THR A 74 -4.89 -9.61 -1.10
C THR A 74 -4.14 -10.90 -0.77
N GLY A 75 -4.53 -12.01 -1.39
CA GLY A 75 -3.92 -13.32 -1.12
C GLY A 75 -4.54 -14.06 0.06
N ASN A 76 -4.13 -15.30 0.25
CA ASN A 76 -4.73 -16.20 1.23
C ASN A 76 -3.68 -16.93 2.08
N GLY A 77 -4.08 -17.23 3.32
CA GLY A 77 -3.28 -18.05 4.22
C GLY A 77 -1.91 -17.47 4.51
N GLU A 78 -0.89 -18.28 4.27
CA GLU A 78 0.50 -17.93 4.60
C GLU A 78 1.11 -16.83 3.73
N ARG A 79 0.54 -16.55 2.56
CA ARG A 79 1.07 -15.56 1.60
C ARG A 79 0.04 -14.49 1.28
N LYS A 80 0.38 -13.25 1.57
CA LYS A 80 -0.45 -12.08 1.27
C LYS A 80 0.36 -10.97 0.64
N MET A 81 -0.35 -10.12 -0.10
CA MET A 81 0.19 -8.87 -0.62
C MET A 81 -0.46 -7.69 0.09
N LEU A 82 0.35 -6.67 0.36
CA LEU A 82 -0.13 -5.35 0.73
C LEU A 82 -0.20 -4.52 -0.55
N ASP A 83 -1.37 -4.47 -1.17
CA ASP A 83 -1.55 -3.77 -2.45
C ASP A 83 -1.56 -2.25 -2.25
N PHE A 84 -2.27 -1.76 -1.23
CA PHE A 84 -2.33 -0.35 -0.90
C PHE A 84 -2.32 -0.14 0.61
N ILE A 85 -1.63 0.91 1.04
CA ILE A 85 -1.70 1.45 2.40
C ILE A 85 -1.62 2.97 2.30
N PHE A 86 -2.49 3.66 3.01
CA PHE A 86 -2.49 5.12 3.02
C PHE A 86 -2.94 5.66 4.38
N ILE A 87 -2.44 6.85 4.69
CA ILE A 87 -2.91 7.66 5.82
C ILE A 87 -3.49 8.94 5.21
N ASP A 88 -4.66 9.33 5.68
CA ASP A 88 -5.33 10.54 5.24
C ASP A 88 -4.40 11.74 5.39
N THR A 89 -4.41 12.62 4.44
CA THR A 89 -3.51 13.77 4.38
C THR A 89 -3.55 14.62 5.66
N ALA A 90 -4.74 14.81 6.22
CA ALA A 90 -4.93 15.56 7.46
C ALA A 90 -4.34 14.87 8.71
N CYS A 91 -4.06 13.56 8.61
CA CYS A 91 -3.61 12.70 9.73
C CYS A 91 -2.15 12.28 9.61
N GLN A 92 -1.42 12.73 8.60
CA GLN A 92 -0.01 12.41 8.41
C GLN A 92 0.85 12.96 9.57
N ASN A 93 2.03 12.37 9.76
CA ASN A 93 2.98 12.68 10.84
C ASN A 93 2.52 12.32 12.27
N ARG A 94 1.50 11.47 12.41
CA ARG A 94 1.03 10.95 13.70
C ARG A 94 1.52 9.52 13.98
N HIS A 95 2.52 9.05 13.28
CA HIS A 95 3.05 7.67 13.35
C HIS A 95 2.02 6.56 13.07
N LEU A 96 0.93 6.93 12.39
CA LEU A 96 -0.18 6.02 12.09
C LEU A 96 0.19 4.93 11.09
N GLY A 97 1.11 5.20 10.16
CA GLY A 97 1.53 4.23 9.16
C GLY A 97 2.12 2.96 9.76
N LEU A 98 3.02 3.10 10.72
CA LEU A 98 3.63 1.95 11.39
C LEU A 98 2.61 1.20 12.27
N ALA A 99 1.77 1.93 13.01
CA ALA A 99 0.67 1.33 13.78
C ALA A 99 -0.28 0.54 12.87
N THR A 100 -0.60 1.08 11.70
CA THR A 100 -1.43 0.41 10.69
C THR A 100 -0.78 -0.89 10.23
N TRP A 101 0.51 -0.86 9.89
CA TRP A 101 1.24 -2.06 9.48
C TRP A 101 1.24 -3.13 10.59
N HIS A 102 1.55 -2.77 11.82
CA HIS A 102 1.49 -3.69 12.95
C HIS A 102 0.08 -4.26 13.17
N GLY A 103 -0.95 -3.44 13.00
CA GLY A 103 -2.34 -3.89 13.04
C GLY A 103 -2.67 -4.90 11.95
N ILE A 104 -2.16 -4.71 10.75
CA ILE A 104 -2.32 -5.65 9.63
C ILE A 104 -1.64 -6.98 9.94
N GLU A 105 -0.39 -6.97 10.41
CA GLU A 105 0.30 -8.21 10.81
C GLU A 105 -0.48 -8.96 11.91
N ALA A 106 -0.99 -8.24 12.90
CA ALA A 106 -1.75 -8.83 13.99
C ALA A 106 -3.10 -9.42 13.54
N ARG A 107 -3.72 -8.83 12.50
CA ARG A 107 -4.99 -9.29 11.94
C ARG A 107 -4.85 -10.62 11.19
N TYR A 108 -3.69 -10.88 10.59
CA TYR A 108 -3.42 -12.09 9.80
C TYR A 108 -2.27 -12.89 10.41
N PRO A 109 -2.46 -13.47 11.60
CA PRO A 109 -1.37 -14.16 12.31
C PRO A 109 -0.86 -15.43 11.59
N GLU A 110 -1.67 -15.99 10.68
CA GLU A 110 -1.29 -17.12 9.84
C GLU A 110 -0.37 -16.74 8.67
N THR A 111 -0.30 -15.45 8.32
CA THR A 111 0.52 -14.98 7.20
C THR A 111 1.98 -14.86 7.62
N THR A 112 2.81 -15.67 6.96
CA THR A 112 4.26 -15.70 7.20
C THR A 112 5.06 -15.02 6.11
N HIS A 113 4.44 -14.75 4.96
CA HIS A 113 5.10 -14.17 3.79
C HIS A 113 4.27 -13.00 3.25
N TRP A 114 4.80 -11.80 3.39
CA TRP A 114 4.22 -10.57 2.88
C TRP A 114 5.00 -10.06 1.68
N GLU A 115 4.29 -9.59 0.66
CA GLU A 115 4.86 -8.97 -0.53
C GLU A 115 4.23 -7.60 -0.78
N LEU A 116 5.00 -6.69 -1.35
CA LEU A 116 4.52 -5.43 -1.91
C LEU A 116 5.47 -4.92 -3.00
N VAL A 117 4.99 -3.97 -3.78
CA VAL A 117 5.75 -3.33 -4.85
C VAL A 117 5.67 -1.82 -4.68
N THR A 118 6.78 -1.13 -4.89
CA THR A 118 6.87 0.34 -4.78
C THR A 118 7.78 0.90 -5.87
N PRO A 119 7.41 2.02 -6.52
CA PRO A 119 8.30 2.69 -7.46
C PRO A 119 9.65 3.03 -6.84
N TYR A 120 10.72 2.87 -7.61
CA TYR A 120 12.10 3.05 -7.13
C TYR A 120 12.38 4.46 -6.61
N HIS A 121 11.70 5.48 -7.12
CA HIS A 121 11.89 6.88 -6.73
C HIS A 121 11.19 7.26 -5.42
N GLU A 122 10.30 6.41 -4.91
CA GLU A 122 9.55 6.60 -3.67
C GLU A 122 10.41 6.33 -2.43
N GLN A 123 11.47 7.13 -2.24
CA GLN A 123 12.46 6.93 -1.17
C GLN A 123 11.84 6.91 0.23
N ARG A 124 10.80 7.70 0.45
CA ARG A 124 10.06 7.76 1.71
C ARG A 124 9.38 6.43 2.02
N ASN A 125 8.74 5.83 1.01
CA ASN A 125 8.11 4.52 1.14
C ASN A 125 9.15 3.41 1.32
N ILE A 126 10.25 3.46 0.57
CA ILE A 126 11.36 2.50 0.71
C ILE A 126 11.93 2.54 2.13
N HIS A 127 12.20 3.73 2.67
CA HIS A 127 12.65 3.89 4.05
C HIS A 127 11.63 3.29 5.04
N PHE A 128 10.34 3.56 4.83
CA PHE A 128 9.29 3.05 5.69
C PHE A 128 9.24 1.52 5.67
N TYR A 129 9.16 0.91 4.50
CA TYR A 129 9.06 -0.54 4.40
C TYR A 129 10.32 -1.26 4.88
N VAL A 130 11.49 -0.79 4.50
CA VAL A 130 12.76 -1.44 4.87
C VAL A 130 13.12 -1.19 6.33
N ASN A 131 13.14 0.07 6.75
CA ASN A 131 13.71 0.45 8.04
C ASN A 131 12.71 0.43 9.21
N LYS A 132 11.41 0.52 8.92
CA LYS A 132 10.36 0.54 9.95
C LYS A 132 9.54 -0.74 9.99
N CYS A 133 9.15 -1.28 8.83
CA CYS A 133 8.29 -2.45 8.74
C CYS A 133 9.06 -3.78 8.67
N GLY A 134 10.36 -3.75 8.35
CA GLY A 134 11.19 -4.94 8.29
C GLY A 134 11.11 -5.73 6.98
N PHE A 135 10.71 -5.08 5.90
CA PHE A 135 10.77 -5.66 4.56
C PHE A 135 12.18 -5.62 3.98
N HIS A 136 12.46 -6.50 3.03
CA HIS A 136 13.67 -6.52 2.24
C HIS A 136 13.36 -6.37 0.76
N ILE A 137 14.20 -5.64 0.02
CA ILE A 137 14.09 -5.54 -1.44
C ILE A 137 14.63 -6.84 -2.03
N THR A 138 13.80 -7.56 -2.79
CA THR A 138 14.15 -8.88 -3.34
C THR A 138 14.23 -8.90 -4.86
N GLU A 139 13.52 -8.00 -5.56
CA GLU A 139 13.57 -7.88 -7.02
C GLU A 139 13.47 -6.43 -7.46
N TYR A 140 14.01 -6.16 -8.64
CA TYR A 140 13.88 -4.91 -9.34
C TYR A 140 13.24 -5.16 -10.71
N TYR A 141 12.08 -4.57 -10.94
CA TYR A 141 11.36 -4.68 -12.20
C TYR A 141 11.57 -3.46 -13.06
N ASN A 142 11.83 -3.68 -14.36
CA ASN A 142 11.94 -2.65 -15.38
C ASN A 142 11.58 -3.26 -16.75
N ASP A 143 11.79 -2.54 -17.84
CA ASP A 143 11.50 -3.01 -19.21
C ASP A 143 12.23 -4.32 -19.57
N ARG A 144 13.38 -4.58 -18.96
CA ARG A 144 14.18 -5.80 -19.22
C ARG A 144 13.79 -6.97 -18.31
N HIS A 145 13.12 -6.67 -17.23
CA HIS A 145 12.65 -7.64 -16.24
C HIS A 145 11.29 -7.18 -15.72
N PRO A 146 10.21 -7.35 -16.51
CA PRO A 146 8.90 -6.80 -16.16
C PRO A 146 8.28 -7.54 -14.98
N ASP A 147 7.47 -6.82 -14.21
CA ASP A 147 6.67 -7.41 -13.14
C ASP A 147 5.62 -8.35 -13.77
N PRO A 148 5.60 -9.63 -13.40
CA PRO A 148 4.64 -10.59 -13.94
C PRO A 148 3.18 -10.29 -13.57
N HIS A 149 2.95 -9.45 -12.57
CA HIS A 149 1.61 -9.09 -12.10
C HIS A 149 1.06 -7.81 -12.73
N PHE A 150 1.90 -7.03 -13.42
CA PHE A 150 1.49 -5.79 -14.09
C PHE A 150 1.75 -5.88 -15.59
N PRO A 151 0.71 -5.89 -16.44
CA PRO A 151 0.86 -5.84 -17.89
C PRO A 151 1.58 -4.55 -18.32
N GLN A 152 2.51 -4.66 -19.26
CA GLN A 152 3.30 -3.52 -19.78
C GLN A 152 2.46 -2.43 -20.47
N ASP A 153 1.22 -2.74 -20.84
CA ASP A 153 0.34 -1.83 -21.56
C ASP A 153 -0.26 -0.71 -20.68
N GLU A 154 -0.01 -0.77 -19.36
CA GLU A 154 -0.49 0.20 -18.39
C GLU A 154 0.59 1.15 -17.87
N ALA A 155 1.78 1.09 -18.45
CA ALA A 155 2.84 2.06 -18.19
C ALA A 155 2.38 3.47 -18.59
N GLY A 156 2.53 4.44 -17.70
CA GLY A 156 2.20 5.85 -17.95
C GLY A 156 1.26 6.49 -16.94
N ASP A 157 0.60 5.69 -16.07
CA ASP A 157 -0.38 6.21 -15.12
C ASP A 157 0.21 6.70 -13.79
N TYR A 158 1.47 6.37 -13.53
CA TYR A 158 2.15 6.74 -12.27
C TYR A 158 3.36 7.63 -12.53
N PRO A 159 3.67 8.59 -11.63
CA PRO A 159 4.82 9.45 -11.80
C PRO A 159 6.13 8.67 -11.72
N GLY A 160 7.07 8.98 -12.62
CA GLY A 160 8.42 8.40 -12.58
C GLY A 160 8.52 6.95 -13.05
N GLU A 161 7.58 6.46 -13.84
CA GLU A 161 7.53 5.07 -14.31
C GLU A 161 8.76 4.61 -15.10
N ASP A 162 9.51 5.52 -15.69
CA ASP A 162 10.75 5.21 -16.44
C ASP A 162 11.84 4.54 -15.54
N GLY A 163 11.67 4.58 -14.23
CA GLY A 163 12.66 4.10 -13.29
C GLY A 163 12.46 2.68 -12.77
N GLY A 164 11.29 2.09 -12.99
CA GLY A 164 10.99 0.74 -12.53
C GLY A 164 10.45 0.64 -11.09
N LEU A 165 10.29 -0.59 -10.63
CA LEU A 165 9.66 -0.94 -9.37
C LEU A 165 10.57 -1.84 -8.54
N PHE A 166 10.54 -1.67 -7.22
CA PHE A 166 11.12 -2.65 -6.29
C PHE A 166 10.04 -3.56 -5.75
N LYS A 167 10.33 -4.86 -5.72
CA LYS A 167 9.58 -5.83 -4.95
C LYS A 167 10.17 -5.94 -3.56
N PHE A 168 9.31 -5.93 -2.56
CA PHE A 168 9.66 -6.11 -1.16
C PHE A 168 9.02 -7.38 -0.63
N GLU A 169 9.76 -8.08 0.21
CA GLU A 169 9.26 -9.26 0.90
C GLU A 169 9.61 -9.20 2.39
N LYS A 170 8.68 -9.66 3.20
CA LYS A 170 8.89 -9.89 4.62
C LYS A 170 8.46 -11.31 4.95
N VAL A 171 9.41 -12.11 5.44
CA VAL A 171 9.16 -13.50 5.83
C VAL A 171 9.36 -13.62 7.33
N SER A 172 8.31 -14.05 8.04
CA SER A 172 8.35 -14.21 9.49
C SER A 172 9.35 -15.29 9.91
N GLY A 173 10.23 -14.94 10.85
CA GLY A 173 11.22 -15.87 11.39
C GLY A 173 12.52 -16.00 10.59
N MET A 174 12.64 -15.37 9.42
CA MET A 174 13.85 -15.45 8.59
C MET A 174 14.94 -14.46 8.99
N PHE A 175 14.56 -13.33 9.60
CA PHE A 175 15.48 -12.29 10.03
C PHE A 175 15.06 -11.79 11.41
N ARG A 176 15.75 -12.25 12.40
CA ARG A 176 15.65 -11.72 13.76
C ARG A 176 16.88 -10.87 14.09
#